data_7d1e0cfa1208331959f6c165133c8926
#
_entry.id   7d1e0cfa1208331959f6c165133c8926
#
_cell.length_a   1.000
_cell.length_b   1.000
_cell.length_c   1.000
_cell.angle_alpha   90.00
_cell.angle_beta   90.00
_cell.angle_gamma   90.00
#
_symmetry.space_group_name_H-M   'P 1'
#
loop_
_entity.id
_entity.type
_entity.pdbx_description
1 polymer ?
#
loop_
_entity_poly.entity_id
_entity_poly.type
_entity_poly.pdbx_seq_one_letter_code
_entity_poly.pdbx_strand_id
1 'polypeptide(L)'
;DNLFQEGANSRYTLGEAMMYTKRQLNDSNKLNFILIGDPALKFAYPEYKARVTAVNGEAVSDEPFEFKALSRITVEGEILNPSGSFAADFTGVLSSTIFDSQSSITTLGNSSEKFTYLDYPNTIYIGRDSVRNGKFSFTFMVPKDISYSNKKGKLNLYASSETKEAQGSFFDFIVGGTSDTAETDTIGPEIRQIYLNDSSFVSGDKV
;
A
#
# COMPACT_ATOMS: atom_id res chain seq x y z
N ASP A 1 16.49 -0.73 11.10
CA ASP A 1 15.37 -1.20 11.95
C ASP A 1 15.04 -0.29 13.14
N ASN A 2 16.00 0.55 13.60
CA ASN A 2 15.80 1.39 14.80
C ASN A 2 14.66 2.43 14.67
N LEU A 3 14.27 2.82 13.45
CA LEU A 3 13.16 3.75 13.20
C LEU A 3 11.81 3.06 13.11
N PHE A 4 11.77 1.74 12.86
CA PHE A 4 10.56 1.00 12.51
C PHE A 4 10.16 -0.04 13.56
N GLN A 5 10.62 0.13 14.80
CA GLN A 5 10.23 -0.77 15.91
C GLN A 5 8.77 -0.56 16.30
N GLU A 6 8.05 -1.64 16.51
CA GLU A 6 6.69 -1.59 17.01
C GLU A 6 6.64 -1.11 18.48
N GLY A 7 5.71 -0.20 18.77
CA GLY A 7 5.45 0.34 20.11
C GLY A 7 5.70 1.84 20.21
N ALA A 8 4.66 2.60 20.58
CA ALA A 8 4.68 4.07 20.60
C ALA A 8 5.77 4.69 21.48
N ASN A 9 6.24 3.97 22.52
CA ASN A 9 7.22 4.49 23.48
C ASN A 9 8.68 4.15 23.16
N SER A 10 8.94 3.33 22.13
CA SER A 10 10.29 2.84 21.79
C SER A 10 10.88 3.47 20.51
N ARG A 11 10.17 4.42 19.90
CA ARG A 11 10.61 5.02 18.64
C ARG A 11 11.71 6.05 18.88
N TYR A 12 12.85 5.80 18.30
CA TYR A 12 13.98 6.73 18.29
C TYR A 12 13.65 8.01 17.52
N THR A 13 14.25 9.11 17.94
CA THR A 13 14.35 10.30 17.10
C THR A 13 15.26 10.01 15.91
N LEU A 14 15.21 10.83 14.86
CA LEU A 14 16.09 10.67 13.69
C LEU A 14 17.57 10.72 14.09
N GLY A 15 17.94 11.59 15.04
CA GLY A 15 19.31 11.70 15.56
C GLY A 15 19.74 10.47 16.34
N GLU A 16 18.88 9.94 17.21
CA GLU A 16 19.17 8.70 17.95
C GLU A 16 19.34 7.52 17.01
N ALA A 17 18.45 7.34 16.02
CA ALA A 17 18.56 6.28 15.04
C ALA A 17 19.85 6.36 14.23
N MET A 18 20.23 7.56 13.79
CA MET A 18 21.50 7.81 13.10
C MET A 18 22.70 7.47 14.01
N MET A 19 22.67 7.92 15.26
CA MET A 19 23.75 7.66 16.22
C MET A 19 23.90 6.16 16.49
N TYR A 20 22.81 5.43 16.76
CA TYR A 20 22.85 3.99 17.02
C TYR A 20 23.34 3.22 15.79
N THR A 21 22.85 3.56 14.59
CA THR A 21 23.30 2.92 13.35
C THR A 21 24.79 3.12 13.12
N LYS A 22 25.29 4.36 13.29
CA LYS A 22 26.74 4.66 13.14
C LYS A 22 27.62 3.94 14.17
N ARG A 23 27.11 3.71 15.39
CA ARG A 23 27.84 2.96 16.41
C ARG A 23 27.97 1.47 16.08
N GLN A 24 26.97 0.90 15.43
CA GLN A 24 26.95 -0.52 15.08
C GLN A 24 27.78 -0.85 13.83
N LEU A 25 27.96 0.12 12.94
CA LEU A 25 28.75 -0.06 11.72
C LEU A 25 30.25 0.11 12.00
N ASN A 26 31.06 -0.84 11.52
CA ASN A 26 32.52 -0.77 11.58
C ASN A 26 33.16 -0.16 10.32
N ASP A 27 32.34 0.19 9.33
CA ASP A 27 32.79 0.78 8.08
C ASP A 27 33.06 2.28 8.24
N SER A 28 34.23 2.76 7.74
CA SER A 28 34.60 4.17 7.71
C SER A 28 33.65 5.03 6.89
N ASN A 29 32.97 4.46 5.90
CA ASN A 29 31.96 5.12 5.07
C ASN A 29 30.79 5.69 5.90
N LYS A 30 30.55 5.16 7.11
CA LYS A 30 29.54 5.70 8.04
C LYS A 30 29.70 7.19 8.35
N LEU A 31 30.92 7.71 8.25
CA LEU A 31 31.23 9.12 8.51
C LEU A 31 30.70 10.04 7.40
N ASN A 32 30.51 9.51 6.20
CA ASN A 32 30.03 10.27 5.04
C ASN A 32 28.51 10.49 5.06
N PHE A 33 27.78 9.76 5.89
CA PHE A 33 26.33 9.94 6.04
C PHE A 33 26.06 11.02 7.09
N ILE A 34 25.30 12.04 6.69
CA ILE A 34 24.86 13.13 7.56
C ILE A 34 23.34 13.20 7.60
N LEU A 35 22.78 13.58 8.73
CA LEU A 35 21.37 13.88 8.86
C LEU A 35 21.14 15.34 8.49
N ILE A 36 20.32 15.59 7.47
CA ILE A 36 19.87 16.92 7.10
C ILE A 36 18.44 17.09 7.63
N GLY A 37 18.27 17.91 8.64
CA GLY A 37 16.99 18.14 9.31
C GLY A 37 17.12 18.20 10.84
N ASP A 38 15.98 18.24 11.53
CA ASP A 38 15.94 18.26 12.97
C ASP A 38 16.20 16.85 13.55
N PRO A 39 17.30 16.64 14.30
CA PRO A 39 17.62 15.35 14.90
C PRO A 39 16.64 14.93 16.02
N ALA A 40 15.91 15.88 16.60
CA ALA A 40 14.91 15.60 17.65
C ALA A 40 13.57 15.11 17.08
N LEU A 41 13.37 15.20 15.76
CA LEU A 41 12.13 14.77 15.11
C LEU A 41 11.94 13.26 15.24
N LYS A 42 10.71 12.86 15.56
CA LYS A 42 10.21 11.47 15.46
C LYS A 42 9.28 11.36 14.27
N PHE A 43 9.29 10.21 13.59
CA PHE A 43 8.27 9.94 12.59
C PHE A 43 6.89 9.79 13.23
N ALA A 44 5.90 10.44 12.65
CA ALA A 44 4.49 10.27 13.01
C ALA A 44 3.97 9.00 12.33
N TYR A 45 4.06 7.86 13.01
CA TYR A 45 3.44 6.62 12.52
C TYR A 45 2.00 6.55 12.97
N PRO A 46 1.08 6.08 12.12
CA PRO A 46 -0.29 5.79 12.50
C PRO A 46 -0.35 4.85 13.71
N GLU A 47 -1.15 5.21 14.72
CA GLU A 47 -1.31 4.41 15.94
C GLU A 47 -2.39 3.34 15.77
N TYR A 48 -3.39 3.59 14.91
CA TYR A 48 -4.45 2.66 14.59
C TYR A 48 -3.99 1.67 13.53
N LYS A 49 -4.62 0.50 13.48
CA LYS A 49 -4.32 -0.54 12.49
C LYS A 49 -5.52 -0.76 11.58
N ALA A 50 -5.28 -0.80 10.26
CA ALA A 50 -6.26 -1.24 9.28
C ALA A 50 -6.06 -2.74 9.04
N ARG A 51 -7.10 -3.55 9.23
CA ARG A 51 -7.05 -5.00 9.10
C ARG A 51 -8.08 -5.48 8.08
N VAL A 52 -7.66 -6.31 7.12
CA VAL A 52 -8.58 -7.03 6.23
C VAL A 52 -9.24 -8.14 7.03
N THR A 53 -10.55 -8.26 6.90
CA THR A 53 -11.36 -9.28 7.59
C THR A 53 -11.96 -10.29 6.64
N ALA A 54 -12.26 -9.89 5.39
CA ALA A 54 -12.81 -10.77 4.38
C ALA A 54 -12.41 -10.34 2.96
N VAL A 55 -12.42 -11.29 2.03
CA VAL A 55 -12.27 -11.07 0.60
C VAL A 55 -13.39 -11.81 -0.11
N ASN A 56 -14.16 -11.13 -0.98
CA ASN A 56 -15.33 -11.68 -1.67
C ASN A 56 -16.37 -12.31 -0.72
N GLY A 57 -16.49 -11.79 0.51
CA GLY A 57 -17.38 -12.31 1.55
C GLY A 57 -16.85 -13.52 2.31
N GLU A 58 -15.69 -14.07 1.96
CA GLU A 58 -15.02 -15.14 2.68
C GLU A 58 -14.06 -14.56 3.73
N ALA A 59 -14.16 -15.01 4.98
CA ALA A 59 -13.30 -14.55 6.06
C ALA A 59 -11.84 -14.95 5.81
N VAL A 60 -10.91 -14.08 6.23
CA VAL A 60 -9.48 -14.38 6.16
C VAL A 60 -9.16 -15.63 6.97
N SER A 61 -8.43 -16.55 6.35
CA SER A 61 -7.98 -17.83 6.89
C SER A 61 -6.49 -18.05 6.58
N ASP A 62 -5.98 -19.23 6.91
CA ASP A 62 -4.60 -19.61 6.58
C ASP A 62 -4.39 -19.89 5.09
N GLU A 63 -5.47 -20.14 4.33
CA GLU A 63 -5.40 -20.34 2.88
C GLU A 63 -5.39 -18.97 2.16
N PRO A 64 -4.45 -18.75 1.23
CA PRO A 64 -4.38 -17.49 0.50
C PRO A 64 -5.52 -17.37 -0.53
N PHE A 65 -6.06 -16.18 -0.69
CA PHE A 65 -7.01 -15.86 -1.75
C PHE A 65 -6.33 -15.84 -3.13
N GLU A 66 -7.09 -16.09 -4.19
CA GLU A 66 -6.62 -16.01 -5.57
C GLU A 66 -7.14 -14.74 -6.25
N PHE A 67 -6.24 -13.86 -6.67
CA PHE A 67 -6.54 -12.68 -7.49
C PHE A 67 -6.21 -12.99 -8.95
N LYS A 68 -7.22 -13.49 -9.67
CA LYS A 68 -7.10 -13.88 -11.08
C LYS A 68 -7.32 -12.68 -11.99
N ALA A 69 -6.61 -12.62 -13.11
CA ALA A 69 -6.85 -11.61 -14.14
C ALA A 69 -8.34 -11.56 -14.53
N LEU A 70 -8.87 -10.35 -14.68
CA LEU A 70 -10.26 -10.06 -15.03
C LEU A 70 -11.29 -10.50 -13.97
N SER A 71 -10.87 -10.87 -12.77
CA SER A 71 -11.78 -11.09 -11.66
C SER A 71 -12.13 -9.79 -10.94
N ARG A 72 -13.36 -9.73 -10.43
CA ARG A 72 -13.81 -8.67 -9.52
C ARG A 72 -13.53 -9.12 -8.09
N ILE A 73 -12.77 -8.31 -7.36
CA ILE A 73 -12.40 -8.59 -5.97
C ILE A 73 -13.01 -7.52 -5.07
N THR A 74 -13.70 -7.96 -4.04
CA THR A 74 -14.19 -7.10 -2.95
C THR A 74 -13.38 -7.39 -1.69
N VAL A 75 -12.77 -6.36 -1.12
CA VAL A 75 -12.01 -6.45 0.13
C VAL A 75 -12.78 -5.74 1.22
N GLU A 76 -12.96 -6.40 2.35
CA GLU A 76 -13.63 -5.87 3.54
C GLU A 76 -12.67 -5.85 4.71
N GLY A 77 -12.83 -4.85 5.57
CA GLY A 77 -11.94 -4.74 6.73
C GLY A 77 -12.44 -3.77 7.78
N GLU A 78 -11.62 -3.64 8.81
CA GLU A 78 -11.93 -2.83 9.98
C GLU A 78 -10.70 -2.07 10.48
N ILE A 79 -10.95 -1.05 11.28
CA ILE A 79 -9.93 -0.28 11.97
C ILE A 79 -9.88 -0.73 13.43
N LEU A 80 -8.67 -0.98 13.92
CA LEU A 80 -8.38 -1.28 15.31
C LEU A 80 -7.69 -0.09 15.97
N ASN A 81 -8.05 0.20 17.20
CA ASN A 81 -7.39 1.23 18.00
C ASN A 81 -5.99 0.74 18.50
N PRO A 82 -5.19 1.58 19.16
CA PRO A 82 -3.87 1.20 19.66
C PRO A 82 -3.87 0.02 20.66
N SER A 83 -5.00 -0.24 21.34
CA SER A 83 -5.15 -1.41 22.23
C SER A 83 -5.49 -2.70 21.48
N GLY A 84 -5.70 -2.64 20.16
CA GLY A 84 -6.10 -3.78 19.33
C GLY A 84 -7.60 -4.06 19.30
N SER A 85 -8.42 -3.20 19.90
CA SER A 85 -9.88 -3.33 19.89
C SER A 85 -10.48 -2.61 18.69
N PHE A 86 -11.67 -3.03 18.26
CA PHE A 86 -12.40 -2.40 17.17
C PHE A 86 -12.70 -0.91 17.43
N ALA A 87 -12.40 -0.05 16.46
CA ALA A 87 -12.53 1.40 16.57
C ALA A 87 -13.80 1.90 15.88
N ALA A 88 -14.96 1.69 16.46
CA ALA A 88 -16.25 2.09 15.90
C ALA A 88 -16.40 3.61 15.67
N ASP A 89 -15.58 4.40 16.36
CA ASP A 89 -15.56 5.87 16.25
C ASP A 89 -14.66 6.41 15.14
N PHE A 90 -14.00 5.52 14.37
CA PHE A 90 -13.17 5.92 13.25
C PHE A 90 -14.03 6.11 11.99
N THR A 91 -14.07 7.35 11.48
CA THR A 91 -14.70 7.69 10.21
C THR A 91 -13.76 8.58 9.41
N GLY A 92 -13.51 8.24 8.14
CA GLY A 92 -12.52 8.93 7.34
C GLY A 92 -12.39 8.37 5.93
N VAL A 93 -11.20 8.56 5.34
CA VAL A 93 -10.86 8.11 3.98
C VAL A 93 -9.83 6.99 4.05
N LEU A 94 -10.07 5.92 3.31
CA LEU A 94 -9.13 4.83 3.07
C LEU A 94 -8.41 5.08 1.75
N SER A 95 -7.09 4.96 1.75
CA SER A 95 -6.26 4.84 0.55
C SER A 95 -5.72 3.42 0.48
N SER A 96 -6.00 2.71 -0.60
CA SER A 96 -5.57 1.33 -0.82
C SER A 96 -4.65 1.25 -2.04
N THR A 97 -3.57 0.48 -1.92
CA THR A 97 -2.66 0.18 -3.04
C THR A 97 -2.40 -1.31 -3.07
N ILE A 98 -2.72 -1.94 -4.18
CA ILE A 98 -2.51 -3.37 -4.39
C ILE A 98 -1.39 -3.55 -5.40
N PHE A 99 -0.38 -4.28 -4.99
CA PHE A 99 0.76 -4.64 -5.82
C PHE A 99 0.62 -6.06 -6.35
N ASP A 100 1.10 -6.23 -7.56
CA ASP A 100 1.28 -7.54 -8.18
C ASP A 100 2.25 -8.41 -7.36
N SER A 101 2.44 -9.62 -7.79
CA SER A 101 3.33 -10.56 -7.14
C SER A 101 4.78 -10.08 -7.08
N GLN A 102 5.46 -10.53 -6.03
CA GLN A 102 6.86 -10.23 -5.80
C GLN A 102 7.76 -10.71 -6.94
N SER A 103 8.69 -9.86 -7.38
CA SER A 103 9.66 -10.12 -8.43
C SER A 103 11.09 -9.99 -7.92
N SER A 104 12.00 -10.76 -8.53
CA SER A 104 13.43 -10.66 -8.28
C SER A 104 14.04 -9.58 -9.17
N ILE A 105 14.62 -8.56 -8.57
CA ILE A 105 15.27 -7.45 -9.27
C ILE A 105 16.76 -7.50 -9.02
N THR A 106 17.54 -7.39 -10.09
CA THR A 106 19.01 -7.39 -10.01
C THR A 106 19.54 -5.99 -10.37
N THR A 107 20.39 -5.44 -9.52
CA THR A 107 21.05 -4.16 -9.76
C THR A 107 21.95 -4.19 -10.98
N LEU A 108 22.20 -3.04 -11.60
CA LEU A 108 23.05 -2.96 -12.80
C LEU A 108 24.52 -3.34 -12.53
N GLY A 109 25.01 -3.17 -11.30
CA GLY A 109 26.39 -3.50 -10.92
C GLY A 109 27.43 -2.54 -11.52
N ASN A 110 27.10 -1.28 -11.76
CA ASN A 110 27.98 -0.32 -12.42
C ASN A 110 29.23 0.06 -11.59
N SER A 111 29.13 0.01 -10.28
CA SER A 111 30.20 0.40 -9.34
C SER A 111 30.44 -0.62 -8.23
N SER A 112 29.73 -1.73 -8.22
CA SER A 112 29.83 -2.83 -7.27
C SER A 112 29.40 -4.14 -7.92
N GLU A 113 29.52 -5.25 -7.24
CA GLU A 113 28.93 -6.52 -7.69
C GLU A 113 27.40 -6.38 -7.79
N LYS A 114 26.83 -7.14 -8.73
CA LYS A 114 25.37 -7.19 -8.90
C LYS A 114 24.73 -7.78 -7.65
N PHE A 115 23.72 -7.11 -7.15
CA PHE A 115 22.92 -7.54 -6.00
C PHE A 115 21.48 -7.83 -6.45
N THR A 116 20.95 -8.97 -6.01
CA THR A 116 19.56 -9.37 -6.30
C THR A 116 18.71 -9.24 -5.06
N TYR A 117 17.56 -8.59 -5.19
CA TYR A 117 16.58 -8.39 -4.10
C TYR A 117 15.16 -8.64 -4.61
N LEU A 118 14.25 -8.82 -3.67
CA LEU A 118 12.82 -9.00 -3.96
C LEU A 118 12.08 -7.68 -3.76
N ASP A 119 11.21 -7.34 -4.73
CA ASP A 119 10.40 -6.13 -4.69
C ASP A 119 9.03 -6.36 -5.33
N TYR A 120 8.12 -5.38 -5.18
CA TYR A 120 6.79 -5.32 -5.78
C TYR A 120 6.74 -4.19 -6.81
N PRO A 121 7.31 -4.37 -8.01
CA PRO A 121 7.49 -3.28 -8.97
C PRO A 121 6.19 -2.82 -9.63
N ASN A 122 5.20 -3.69 -9.71
CA ASN A 122 3.96 -3.43 -10.44
C ASN A 122 2.79 -3.21 -9.48
N THR A 123 2.02 -2.15 -9.74
CA THR A 123 0.79 -1.84 -9.02
C THR A 123 -0.40 -2.23 -9.90
N ILE A 124 -1.32 -3.03 -9.37
CA ILE A 124 -2.53 -3.46 -10.06
C ILE A 124 -3.77 -2.64 -9.72
N TYR A 125 -3.76 -1.95 -8.58
CA TYR A 125 -4.87 -1.08 -8.18
C TYR A 125 -4.41 0.01 -7.21
N ILE A 126 -4.94 1.22 -7.39
CA ILE A 126 -4.88 2.32 -6.43
C ILE A 126 -6.28 2.88 -6.30
N GLY A 127 -6.79 2.96 -5.07
CA GLY A 127 -8.13 3.45 -4.81
C GLY A 127 -8.25 4.31 -3.56
N ARG A 128 -9.35 5.05 -3.51
CA ARG A 128 -9.77 5.82 -2.32
C ARG A 128 -11.23 5.52 -2.03
N ASP A 129 -11.50 5.11 -0.80
CA ASP A 129 -12.81 4.72 -0.33
C ASP A 129 -13.10 5.34 1.05
N SER A 130 -14.30 5.16 1.56
CA SER A 130 -14.67 5.68 2.88
C SER A 130 -14.51 4.61 3.97
N VAL A 131 -14.02 5.02 5.13
CA VAL A 131 -14.17 4.28 6.39
C VAL A 131 -15.37 4.88 7.13
N ARG A 132 -16.32 4.03 7.51
CA ARG A 132 -17.52 4.43 8.27
C ARG A 132 -17.66 3.52 9.50
N ASN A 133 -17.76 4.16 10.67
CA ASN A 133 -17.90 3.43 11.94
C ASN A 133 -16.85 2.31 12.10
N GLY A 134 -15.59 2.60 11.76
CA GLY A 134 -14.48 1.66 11.87
C GLY A 134 -14.43 0.56 10.81
N LYS A 135 -15.33 0.54 9.84
CA LYS A 135 -15.38 -0.47 8.78
C LYS A 135 -15.13 0.14 7.41
N PHE A 136 -14.54 -0.65 6.51
CA PHE A 136 -14.36 -0.29 5.12
C PHE A 136 -14.64 -1.47 4.20
N SER A 137 -15.03 -1.16 2.97
CA SER A 137 -15.15 -2.13 1.88
C SER A 137 -14.88 -1.42 0.56
N PHE A 138 -14.11 -2.04 -0.30
CA PHE A 138 -13.87 -1.55 -1.65
C PHE A 138 -13.81 -2.71 -2.64
N THR A 139 -14.14 -2.39 -3.89
CA THR A 139 -14.16 -3.37 -4.98
C THR A 139 -13.32 -2.88 -6.14
N PHE A 140 -12.53 -3.76 -6.73
CA PHE A 140 -11.73 -3.47 -7.91
C PHE A 140 -11.75 -4.63 -8.90
N MET A 141 -11.33 -4.37 -10.12
CA MET A 141 -11.11 -5.36 -11.16
C MET A 141 -9.61 -5.63 -11.28
N VAL A 142 -9.20 -6.88 -11.22
CA VAL A 142 -7.82 -7.27 -11.49
C VAL A 142 -7.55 -7.08 -12.99
N PRO A 143 -6.54 -6.29 -13.39
CA PRO A 143 -6.25 -6.07 -14.80
C PRO A 143 -5.76 -7.35 -15.49
N LYS A 144 -5.75 -7.34 -16.82
CA LYS A 144 -5.29 -8.49 -17.62
C LYS A 144 -3.76 -8.64 -17.60
N ASP A 145 -3.04 -7.54 -17.46
CA ASP A 145 -1.57 -7.44 -17.55
C ASP A 145 -0.86 -7.66 -16.22
N ILE A 146 -1.27 -8.70 -15.48
CA ILE A 146 -0.59 -9.15 -14.26
C ILE A 146 0.59 -10.08 -14.59
N SER A 147 1.43 -10.36 -13.59
CA SER A 147 2.64 -11.18 -13.80
C SER A 147 2.40 -12.68 -14.00
N TYR A 148 1.20 -13.20 -13.73
CA TYR A 148 0.84 -14.63 -13.82
C TYR A 148 1.80 -15.58 -13.10
N SER A 149 2.53 -15.09 -12.09
CA SER A 149 3.59 -15.85 -11.42
C SER A 149 3.06 -16.78 -10.32
N ASN A 150 1.79 -16.68 -9.94
CA ASN A 150 1.17 -17.39 -8.82
C ASN A 150 1.95 -17.23 -7.50
N LYS A 151 2.49 -16.04 -7.29
CA LYS A 151 3.19 -15.66 -6.05
C LYS A 151 2.36 -14.67 -5.25
N LYS A 152 2.74 -14.48 -3.98
CA LYS A 152 2.06 -13.54 -3.09
C LYS A 152 2.17 -12.11 -3.60
N GLY A 153 1.05 -11.42 -3.63
CA GLY A 153 0.95 -9.99 -3.80
C GLY A 153 1.05 -9.24 -2.47
N LYS A 154 0.84 -7.93 -2.51
CA LYS A 154 0.85 -7.06 -1.33
C LYS A 154 -0.27 -6.02 -1.44
N LEU A 155 -1.07 -5.89 -0.40
CA LEU A 155 -2.02 -4.80 -0.25
C LEU A 155 -1.53 -3.88 0.88
N ASN A 156 -1.38 -2.60 0.59
CA ASN A 156 -1.15 -1.56 1.58
C ASN A 156 -2.45 -0.78 1.81
N LEU A 157 -2.74 -0.51 3.08
CA LEU A 157 -3.89 0.25 3.53
C LEU A 157 -3.40 1.44 4.37
N TYR A 158 -3.92 2.61 4.07
CA TYR A 158 -3.76 3.80 4.89
C TYR A 158 -5.11 4.49 5.03
N ALA A 159 -5.53 4.71 6.26
CA ALA A 159 -6.77 5.42 6.52
C ALA A 159 -6.49 6.67 7.36
N SER A 160 -7.15 7.78 7.00
CA SER A 160 -7.04 9.05 7.72
C SER A 160 -8.41 9.61 8.05
N SER A 161 -8.54 10.13 9.27
CA SER A 161 -9.64 10.97 9.74
C SER A 161 -9.10 12.37 10.06
N GLU A 162 -9.92 13.23 10.67
CA GLU A 162 -9.46 14.56 11.10
C GLU A 162 -8.32 14.50 12.14
N THR A 163 -8.33 13.49 13.01
CA THR A 163 -7.40 13.42 14.16
C THR A 163 -6.69 12.08 14.31
N LYS A 164 -7.03 11.09 13.50
CA LYS A 164 -6.52 9.72 13.65
C LYS A 164 -6.05 9.18 12.32
N GLU A 165 -5.01 8.37 12.37
CA GLU A 165 -4.46 7.68 11.21
C GLU A 165 -4.31 6.20 11.51
N ALA A 166 -4.60 5.37 10.52
CA ALA A 166 -4.45 3.93 10.58
C ALA A 166 -3.64 3.42 9.40
N GLN A 167 -2.84 2.39 9.61
CA GLN A 167 -2.12 1.71 8.56
C GLN A 167 -2.27 0.19 8.67
N GLY A 168 -2.10 -0.48 7.55
CA GLY A 168 -2.10 -1.94 7.50
C GLY A 168 -1.54 -2.47 6.21
N SER A 169 -1.21 -3.75 6.22
CA SER A 169 -0.82 -4.49 5.03
C SER A 169 -1.42 -5.89 5.08
N PHE A 170 -1.69 -6.45 3.90
CA PHE A 170 -2.23 -7.79 3.75
C PHE A 170 -1.47 -8.52 2.65
N PHE A 171 -1.06 -9.77 2.90
CA PHE A 171 -0.22 -10.57 2.02
C PHE A 171 -0.81 -11.97 1.71
N ASP A 172 -1.97 -12.29 2.29
CA ASP A 172 -2.54 -13.64 2.18
C ASP A 172 -3.40 -13.77 0.93
N PHE A 173 -2.81 -13.38 -0.21
CA PHE A 173 -3.34 -13.64 -1.54
C PHE A 173 -2.19 -13.87 -2.54
N ILE A 174 -2.51 -14.64 -3.57
CA ILE A 174 -1.64 -14.89 -4.72
C ILE A 174 -2.22 -14.21 -5.96
N VAL A 175 -1.34 -13.73 -6.83
CA VAL A 175 -1.72 -13.10 -8.09
C VAL A 175 -1.35 -14.02 -9.24
N GLY A 176 -2.34 -14.43 -10.04
CA GLY A 176 -2.11 -15.32 -11.17
C GLY A 176 -3.37 -16.01 -11.67
N GLY A 177 -3.26 -16.65 -12.82
CA GLY A 177 -4.40 -17.27 -13.50
C GLY A 177 -5.33 -16.23 -14.15
N THR A 178 -6.36 -16.75 -14.83
CA THR A 178 -7.41 -15.93 -15.45
C THR A 178 -8.76 -16.39 -14.91
N SER A 179 -9.68 -15.46 -14.70
CA SER A 179 -11.01 -15.76 -14.25
C SER A 179 -11.78 -16.56 -15.31
N ASP A 180 -12.40 -17.67 -14.91
CA ASP A 180 -13.24 -18.50 -15.78
C ASP A 180 -14.55 -17.79 -16.17
N THR A 181 -14.92 -16.74 -15.40
CA THR A 181 -16.13 -15.92 -15.61
C THR A 181 -15.81 -14.60 -16.29
N ALA A 182 -14.59 -14.43 -16.80
CA ALA A 182 -14.18 -13.21 -17.46
C ALA A 182 -15.00 -12.99 -18.75
N GLU A 183 -15.82 -11.96 -18.77
CA GLU A 183 -16.43 -11.50 -20.02
C GLU A 183 -15.33 -10.92 -20.91
N THR A 184 -15.28 -11.37 -22.16
CA THR A 184 -14.35 -10.81 -23.14
C THR A 184 -14.90 -9.44 -23.55
N ASP A 185 -14.38 -8.37 -22.94
CA ASP A 185 -14.67 -7.02 -23.41
C ASP A 185 -13.96 -6.78 -24.74
N THR A 186 -14.73 -6.71 -25.78
CA THR A 186 -14.28 -6.42 -27.15
C THR A 186 -14.57 -5.00 -27.57
N ILE A 187 -15.14 -4.17 -26.69
CA ILE A 187 -15.50 -2.79 -26.98
C ILE A 187 -14.36 -1.88 -26.45
N GLY A 188 -13.67 -1.22 -27.35
CA GLY A 188 -12.66 -0.23 -26.99
C GLY A 188 -13.29 0.96 -26.23
N PRO A 189 -12.49 1.67 -25.39
CA PRO A 189 -12.99 2.84 -24.68
C PRO A 189 -13.41 3.94 -25.65
N GLU A 190 -14.62 4.47 -25.46
CA GLU A 190 -15.16 5.59 -26.21
C GLU A 190 -15.00 6.90 -25.41
N ILE A 191 -14.23 7.84 -25.95
CA ILE A 191 -14.14 9.19 -25.36
C ILE A 191 -15.37 9.97 -25.81
N ARG A 192 -16.35 10.10 -24.92
CA ARG A 192 -17.60 10.78 -25.24
C ARG A 192 -17.50 12.30 -25.15
N GLN A 193 -16.70 12.81 -24.23
CA GLN A 193 -16.52 14.24 -24.01
C GLN A 193 -15.14 14.55 -23.44
N ILE A 194 -14.55 15.64 -23.88
CA ILE A 194 -13.30 16.19 -23.32
C ILE A 194 -13.60 17.66 -22.97
N TYR A 195 -13.30 18.05 -21.76
CA TYR A 195 -13.43 19.41 -21.28
C TYR A 195 -12.07 19.97 -20.89
N LEU A 196 -11.86 21.26 -21.11
CA LEU A 196 -10.76 22.00 -20.48
C LEU A 196 -11.30 22.57 -19.17
N ASN A 197 -10.67 22.25 -18.05
CA ASN A 197 -11.12 22.53 -16.68
C ASN A 197 -12.42 21.80 -16.29
N ASP A 198 -13.56 22.19 -16.86
CA ASP A 198 -14.87 21.60 -16.57
C ASP A 198 -15.82 21.73 -17.78
N SER A 199 -17.04 21.23 -17.63
CA SER A 199 -18.05 21.24 -18.68
C SER A 199 -18.61 22.63 -19.02
N SER A 200 -18.29 23.66 -18.25
CA SER A 200 -18.73 25.04 -18.46
C SER A 200 -17.71 25.90 -19.20
N PHE A 201 -16.53 25.34 -19.51
CA PHE A 201 -15.44 26.04 -20.21
C PHE A 201 -15.89 26.54 -21.59
N VAL A 202 -15.68 27.84 -21.81
CA VAL A 202 -15.95 28.51 -23.09
C VAL A 202 -14.65 29.06 -23.68
N SER A 203 -14.54 29.06 -25.00
CA SER A 203 -13.35 29.59 -25.69
C SER A 203 -13.06 31.04 -25.25
N GLY A 204 -11.89 31.26 -24.65
CA GLY A 204 -11.46 32.53 -24.07
C GLY A 204 -11.37 32.53 -22.55
N ASP A 205 -11.87 31.50 -21.88
CA ASP A 205 -11.68 31.33 -20.45
C ASP A 205 -10.21 30.97 -20.13
N LYS A 206 -9.78 31.30 -18.92
CA LYS A 206 -8.45 30.92 -18.44
C LYS A 206 -8.45 29.45 -18.05
N VAL A 207 -7.44 28.72 -18.50
CA VAL A 207 -7.15 27.34 -18.12
C VAL A 207 -6.39 27.29 -16.81
#